data_53ec0f6019171215d999b7967f51173c
#
_entry.id   53ec0f6019171215d999b7967f51173c
#
_cell.length_a   1.000
_cell.length_b   1.000
_cell.length_c   1.000
_cell.angle_alpha   90.00
_cell.angle_beta   90.00
_cell.angle_gamma   90.00
#
_symmetry.space_group_name_H-M   'P 1'
#
loop_
_entity.id
_entity.type
_entity.pdbx_description
1 polymer ?
#
loop_
_entity_poly.entity_id
_entity_poly.type
_entity_poly.pdbx_seq_one_letter_code
_entity_poly.pdbx_strand_id
1 'polypeptide(L)'
;MKYKSRAITLSYLKQGESSIITKIFTEEKGLQSFIVKGVRAKKAKKKLGLFQPLQLLSINANHSSKNSLQFINEIFLEHTKITDGINMKKNFLFIFIAEVISKVLLETEKDKALFKFIWELKINLNSLKKISPNFPLIFLIRLSEYLGFSPNREEINGAYFNIELGEFTNDKKELNYYVEKNNSIYLRELLENKDSNIPYENRNQILLHLIQYYKLQHHELKNMTSHLIIESLRK
;
A
#
# COMPACT_ATOMS: atom_id res chain seq x y z
N MET A 1 20.15 -10.82 17.28
CA MET A 1 19.07 -11.66 17.85
C MET A 1 18.36 -12.37 16.71
N LYS A 2 18.14 -13.70 16.82
CA LYS A 2 17.33 -14.46 15.84
C LYS A 2 15.84 -14.30 16.19
N TYR A 3 14.98 -14.18 15.17
CA TYR A 3 13.53 -14.12 15.34
C TYR A 3 12.80 -14.76 14.16
N LYS A 4 11.55 -15.21 14.42
CA LYS A 4 10.61 -15.71 13.42
C LYS A 4 9.46 -14.72 13.30
N SER A 5 9.03 -14.43 12.07
CA SER A 5 7.94 -13.48 11.83
C SER A 5 7.18 -13.82 10.56
N ARG A 6 5.88 -13.53 10.53
CA ARG A 6 5.16 -13.28 9.28
C ARG A 6 5.71 -12.01 8.66
N ALA A 7 5.68 -11.94 7.33
CA ALA A 7 6.33 -10.86 6.60
C ALA A 7 5.62 -10.60 5.26
N ILE A 8 5.61 -9.35 4.84
CA ILE A 8 5.02 -8.90 3.57
C ILE A 8 6.12 -8.19 2.79
N THR A 9 6.42 -8.66 1.57
CA THR A 9 7.40 -7.99 0.72
C THR A 9 6.80 -6.73 0.11
N LEU A 10 7.57 -5.65 0.10
CA LEU A 10 7.13 -4.38 -0.48
C LEU A 10 7.89 -4.06 -1.78
N SER A 11 9.21 -4.12 -1.74
CA SER A 11 10.02 -3.82 -2.91
C SER A 11 11.38 -4.51 -2.83
N TYR A 12 12.08 -4.57 -3.96
CA TYR A 12 13.49 -4.94 -3.98
C TYR A 12 14.27 -4.14 -5.02
N LEU A 13 15.55 -3.97 -4.75
CA LEU A 13 16.54 -3.39 -5.67
C LEU A 13 17.65 -4.41 -5.94
N LYS A 14 18.13 -4.44 -7.17
CA LYS A 14 19.29 -5.28 -7.54
C LYS A 14 20.55 -4.73 -6.86
N GLN A 15 21.32 -5.62 -6.25
CA GLN A 15 22.57 -5.28 -5.58
C GLN A 15 23.69 -6.20 -6.11
N GLY A 16 24.65 -5.62 -6.82
CA GLY A 16 25.69 -6.39 -7.51
C GLY A 16 25.12 -7.42 -8.49
N GLU A 17 25.87 -8.49 -8.77
CA GLU A 17 25.50 -9.47 -9.80
C GLU A 17 24.35 -10.40 -9.38
N SER A 18 24.36 -10.88 -8.13
CA SER A 18 23.44 -11.95 -7.71
C SER A 18 22.56 -11.64 -6.50
N SER A 19 22.77 -10.50 -5.84
CA SER A 19 22.06 -10.14 -4.61
C SER A 19 20.93 -9.15 -4.88
N ILE A 20 20.05 -8.96 -3.87
CA ILE A 20 19.08 -7.89 -3.81
C ILE A 20 19.08 -7.26 -2.42
N ILE A 21 18.67 -6.00 -2.35
CA ILE A 21 18.20 -5.37 -1.11
C ILE A 21 16.69 -5.30 -1.22
N THR A 22 15.97 -5.79 -0.21
CA THR A 22 14.51 -5.83 -0.20
C THR A 22 13.95 -5.17 1.05
N LYS A 23 12.88 -4.37 0.88
CA LYS A 23 12.07 -3.84 1.98
C LYS A 23 10.95 -4.81 2.29
N ILE A 24 10.85 -5.22 3.54
CA ILE A 24 9.88 -6.20 4.02
C ILE A 24 9.21 -5.64 5.29
N PHE A 25 7.89 -5.60 5.29
CA PHE A 25 7.10 -5.30 6.47
C PHE A 25 6.93 -6.57 7.28
N THR A 26 7.52 -6.60 8.47
CA THR A 26 7.48 -7.76 9.37
C THR A 26 6.55 -7.49 10.54
N GLU A 27 5.79 -8.52 10.97
CA GLU A 27 4.87 -8.41 12.11
C GLU A 27 5.60 -8.10 13.41
N GLU A 28 6.81 -8.66 13.60
CA GLU A 28 7.56 -8.57 14.86
C GLU A 28 8.52 -7.39 14.95
N LYS A 29 8.94 -6.80 13.82
CA LYS A 29 9.97 -5.75 13.79
C LYS A 29 9.62 -4.58 12.87
N GLY A 30 8.35 -4.48 12.41
CA GLY A 30 7.96 -3.41 11.48
C GLY A 30 8.65 -3.50 10.13
N LEU A 31 8.82 -2.36 9.48
CA LEU A 31 9.52 -2.26 8.20
C LEU A 31 11.03 -2.48 8.42
N GLN A 32 11.60 -3.43 7.67
CA GLN A 32 13.02 -3.77 7.73
C GLN A 32 13.60 -3.88 6.32
N SER A 33 14.87 -3.48 6.18
CA SER A 33 15.65 -3.66 4.96
C SER A 33 16.55 -4.89 5.10
N PHE A 34 16.46 -5.82 4.14
CA PHE A 34 17.25 -7.06 4.13
C PHE A 34 18.13 -7.15 2.91
N ILE A 35 19.37 -7.62 3.10
CA ILE A 35 20.20 -8.07 1.98
C ILE A 35 20.03 -9.58 1.79
N VAL A 36 19.73 -10.01 0.56
CA VAL A 36 19.57 -11.42 0.21
C VAL A 36 20.57 -11.77 -0.88
N LYS A 37 21.59 -12.55 -0.48
CA LYS A 37 22.70 -12.94 -1.37
C LYS A 37 22.31 -14.12 -2.27
N GLY A 38 22.79 -14.13 -3.50
CA GLY A 38 22.70 -15.24 -4.43
C GLY A 38 21.30 -15.51 -5.00
N VAL A 39 20.30 -14.66 -4.74
CA VAL A 39 18.91 -14.86 -5.15
C VAL A 39 18.70 -14.81 -6.68
N ARG A 40 19.61 -14.14 -7.39
CA ARG A 40 19.61 -13.99 -8.85
C ARG A 40 20.51 -15.00 -9.57
N ALA A 41 21.23 -15.82 -8.84
CA ALA A 41 22.10 -16.85 -9.43
C ALA A 41 21.25 -17.96 -10.10
N LYS A 42 21.79 -18.60 -11.18
CA LYS A 42 21.07 -19.68 -11.91
C LYS A 42 20.59 -20.84 -11.02
N LYS A 43 21.37 -21.17 -9.98
CA LYS A 43 21.04 -22.22 -8.99
C LYS A 43 20.58 -21.67 -7.64
N ALA A 44 19.89 -20.52 -7.63
CA ALA A 44 19.45 -19.88 -6.40
C ALA A 44 18.49 -20.77 -5.61
N LYS A 45 18.79 -21.01 -4.33
CA LYS A 45 17.87 -21.68 -3.38
C LYS A 45 16.66 -20.79 -3.05
N LYS A 46 16.87 -19.48 -2.92
CA LYS A 46 15.82 -18.48 -2.71
C LYS A 46 15.46 -17.86 -4.05
N LYS A 47 14.26 -18.12 -4.55
CA LYS A 47 13.83 -17.63 -5.88
C LYS A 47 13.42 -16.15 -5.80
N LEU A 48 13.75 -15.37 -6.83
CA LEU A 48 13.39 -13.95 -6.93
C LEU A 48 11.88 -13.70 -6.83
N GLY A 49 11.06 -14.64 -7.27
CA GLY A 49 9.60 -14.57 -7.16
C GLY A 49 9.06 -14.41 -5.73
N LEU A 50 9.82 -14.84 -4.70
CA LEU A 50 9.45 -14.64 -3.29
C LEU A 50 9.48 -13.15 -2.88
N PHE A 51 10.16 -12.30 -3.64
CA PHE A 51 10.35 -10.88 -3.33
C PHE A 51 9.49 -9.96 -4.22
N GLN A 52 8.50 -10.52 -4.93
CA GLN A 52 7.52 -9.72 -5.64
C GLN A 52 6.64 -8.92 -4.66
N PRO A 53 6.10 -7.76 -5.07
CA PRO A 53 5.25 -6.94 -4.21
C PRO A 53 4.09 -7.73 -3.60
N LEU A 54 3.84 -7.51 -2.30
CA LEU A 54 2.81 -8.16 -1.49
C LEU A 54 2.85 -9.70 -1.46
N GLN A 55 4.02 -10.33 -1.57
CA GLN A 55 4.13 -11.75 -1.22
C GLN A 55 4.04 -11.91 0.30
N LEU A 56 3.21 -12.87 0.72
CA LEU A 56 3.04 -13.24 2.13
C LEU A 56 4.03 -14.35 2.48
N LEU A 57 4.87 -14.11 3.46
CA LEU A 57 6.01 -14.93 3.81
C LEU A 57 6.02 -15.26 5.30
N SER A 58 6.64 -16.38 5.66
CA SER A 58 7.21 -16.65 6.98
C SER A 58 8.73 -16.60 6.87
N ILE A 59 9.38 -15.84 7.74
CA ILE A 59 10.82 -15.67 7.73
C ILE A 59 11.45 -16.01 9.06
N ASN A 60 12.64 -16.62 9.02
CA ASN A 60 13.60 -16.66 10.12
C ASN A 60 14.73 -15.69 9.79
N ALA A 61 14.90 -14.66 10.60
CA ALA A 61 15.84 -13.59 10.33
C ALA A 61 16.69 -13.23 11.54
N ASN A 62 17.79 -12.55 11.27
CA ASN A 62 18.62 -11.95 12.31
C ASN A 62 18.33 -10.45 12.35
N HIS A 63 18.14 -9.91 13.57
CA HIS A 63 18.03 -8.47 13.79
C HIS A 63 19.24 -7.94 14.55
N SER A 64 19.81 -6.87 14.07
CA SER A 64 20.86 -6.11 14.73
C SER A 64 20.50 -4.63 14.70
N SER A 65 20.43 -3.99 15.83
CA SER A 65 20.17 -2.54 15.94
C SER A 65 21.35 -1.68 15.40
N LYS A 66 22.53 -2.30 15.26
CA LYS A 66 23.74 -1.62 14.73
C LYS A 66 23.77 -1.56 13.21
N ASN A 67 22.98 -2.39 12.52
CA ASN A 67 23.04 -2.54 11.07
C ASN A 67 21.72 -2.07 10.45
N SER A 68 21.80 -1.22 9.44
CA SER A 68 20.65 -0.83 8.62
C SER A 68 20.12 -1.96 7.75
N LEU A 69 21.01 -2.89 7.32
CA LEU A 69 20.64 -4.06 6.52
C LEU A 69 20.68 -5.33 7.37
N GLN A 70 19.58 -6.05 7.37
CA GLN A 70 19.39 -7.29 8.10
C GLN A 70 19.60 -8.52 7.20
N PHE A 71 19.64 -9.73 7.77
CA PHE A 71 19.86 -10.98 7.04
C PHE A 71 18.69 -11.95 7.27
N ILE A 72 18.20 -12.57 6.18
CA ILE A 72 17.21 -13.64 6.21
C ILE A 72 17.93 -14.98 6.12
N ASN A 73 17.75 -15.82 7.14
CA ASN A 73 18.29 -17.19 7.16
C ASN A 73 17.39 -18.11 6.33
N GLU A 74 16.08 -18.11 6.61
CA GLU A 74 15.10 -18.96 5.97
C GLU A 74 13.88 -18.14 5.55
N ILE A 75 13.23 -18.56 4.48
CA ILE A 75 12.07 -17.89 3.91
C ILE A 75 11.13 -18.94 3.32
N PHE A 76 9.86 -18.85 3.68
CA PHE A 76 8.79 -19.72 3.22
C PHE A 76 7.65 -18.87 2.70
N LEU A 77 7.03 -19.31 1.60
CA LEU A 77 5.84 -18.68 1.04
C LEU A 77 4.60 -19.10 1.83
N GLU A 78 3.84 -18.15 2.28
CA GLU A 78 2.55 -18.33 2.92
C GLU A 78 1.41 -18.14 1.90
N HIS A 79 0.29 -18.87 2.08
CA HIS A 79 -0.92 -18.72 1.27
C HIS A 79 -0.68 -18.82 -0.25
N THR A 80 -0.23 -19.99 -0.70
CA THR A 80 0.09 -20.26 -2.11
C THR A 80 -1.11 -20.53 -3.00
N LYS A 81 -2.35 -20.53 -2.50
CA LYS A 81 -3.53 -20.78 -3.34
C LYS A 81 -3.70 -19.67 -4.38
N ILE A 82 -3.04 -19.82 -5.50
CA ILE A 82 -3.32 -19.09 -6.74
C ILE A 82 -4.49 -19.83 -7.37
N THR A 83 -5.70 -19.35 -7.19
CA THR A 83 -6.91 -19.98 -7.73
C THR A 83 -7.14 -19.66 -9.20
N ASP A 84 -6.59 -18.56 -9.69
CA ASP A 84 -6.73 -18.13 -11.08
C ASP A 84 -5.36 -17.74 -11.63
N GLY A 85 -5.14 -17.98 -12.93
CA GLY A 85 -3.90 -17.64 -13.62
C GLY A 85 -3.43 -16.20 -13.42
N ILE A 86 -2.34 -15.81 -14.05
CA ILE A 86 -1.74 -14.47 -13.91
C ILE A 86 -2.79 -13.39 -14.24
N ASN A 87 -3.28 -12.70 -13.20
CA ASN A 87 -4.18 -11.55 -13.37
C ASN A 87 -3.36 -10.26 -13.33
N MET A 88 -3.11 -9.70 -14.50
CA MET A 88 -2.27 -8.52 -14.66
C MET A 88 -2.82 -7.31 -13.86
N LYS A 89 -4.14 -7.11 -13.84
CA LYS A 89 -4.78 -6.02 -13.08
C LYS A 89 -4.54 -6.16 -11.57
N LYS A 90 -4.61 -7.40 -11.04
CA LYS A 90 -4.27 -7.67 -9.62
C LYS A 90 -2.81 -7.35 -9.33
N ASN A 91 -1.88 -7.74 -10.22
CA ASN A 91 -0.46 -7.51 -10.01
C ASN A 91 -0.13 -6.01 -9.95
N PHE A 92 -0.74 -5.19 -10.79
CA PHE A 92 -0.55 -3.73 -10.74
C PHE A 92 -1.12 -3.13 -9.45
N LEU A 93 -2.25 -3.65 -8.98
CA LEU A 93 -2.80 -3.24 -7.70
C LEU A 93 -1.87 -3.62 -6.53
N PHE A 94 -1.25 -4.80 -6.58
CA PHE A 94 -0.27 -5.21 -5.56
C PHE A 94 0.98 -4.31 -5.57
N ILE A 95 1.44 -3.90 -6.74
CA ILE A 95 2.54 -2.92 -6.88
C ILE A 95 2.14 -1.58 -6.25
N PHE A 96 0.93 -1.09 -6.54
CA PHE A 96 0.42 0.16 -5.96
C PHE A 96 0.35 0.10 -4.44
N ILE A 97 -0.28 -0.93 -3.88
CA ILE A 97 -0.40 -1.12 -2.43
C ILE A 97 0.99 -1.19 -1.78
N ALA A 98 1.89 -1.99 -2.34
CA ALA A 98 3.24 -2.17 -1.81
C ALA A 98 4.06 -0.87 -1.87
N GLU A 99 3.92 -0.08 -2.94
CA GLU A 99 4.58 1.22 -3.06
C GLU A 99 4.06 2.21 -2.02
N VAL A 100 2.72 2.33 -1.85
CA VAL A 100 2.11 3.19 -0.84
C VAL A 100 2.61 2.80 0.55
N ILE A 101 2.48 1.53 0.94
CA ILE A 101 2.92 1.04 2.26
C ILE A 101 4.42 1.28 2.47
N SER A 102 5.27 1.05 1.46
CA SER A 102 6.71 1.30 1.54
C SER A 102 7.08 2.76 1.79
N LYS A 103 6.18 3.70 1.47
CA LYS A 103 6.39 5.14 1.62
C LYS A 103 5.80 5.72 2.91
N VAL A 104 4.70 5.14 3.39
CA VAL A 104 4.04 5.64 4.62
C VAL A 104 4.62 5.02 5.89
N LEU A 105 5.23 3.83 5.80
CA LEU A 105 5.86 3.18 6.95
C LEU A 105 7.23 3.79 7.24
N LEU A 106 7.44 4.13 8.50
CA LEU A 106 8.76 4.44 9.05
C LEU A 106 9.51 3.13 9.36
N GLU A 107 10.83 3.14 9.16
CA GLU A 107 11.67 1.98 9.52
C GLU A 107 11.62 1.77 11.04
N THR A 108 11.51 0.49 11.44
CA THR A 108 11.52 0.01 12.83
C THR A 108 10.24 0.20 13.65
N GLU A 109 9.24 0.91 13.20
CA GLU A 109 7.98 0.99 13.93
C GLU A 109 7.15 -0.29 13.75
N LYS A 110 6.81 -0.92 14.88
CA LYS A 110 5.97 -2.11 14.92
C LYS A 110 4.51 -1.71 15.02
N ASP A 111 3.75 -1.98 13.96
CA ASP A 111 2.30 -1.82 13.93
C ASP A 111 1.62 -3.14 13.57
N LYS A 112 1.14 -3.85 14.57
CA LYS A 112 0.45 -5.13 14.39
C LYS A 112 -0.93 -4.98 13.75
N ALA A 113 -1.63 -3.89 14.00
CA ALA A 113 -2.96 -3.65 13.45
C ALA A 113 -2.86 -3.40 11.94
N LEU A 114 -1.95 -2.52 11.53
CA LEU A 114 -1.68 -2.26 10.12
C LEU A 114 -1.12 -3.50 9.41
N PHE A 115 -0.21 -4.25 10.06
CA PHE A 115 0.30 -5.51 9.49
C PHE A 115 -0.85 -6.49 9.21
N LYS A 116 -1.73 -6.71 10.19
CA LYS A 116 -2.89 -7.59 10.06
C LYS A 116 -3.81 -7.12 8.94
N PHE A 117 -4.10 -5.82 8.88
CA PHE A 117 -4.92 -5.23 7.80
C PHE A 117 -4.36 -5.55 6.41
N ILE A 118 -3.07 -5.30 6.17
CA ILE A 118 -2.45 -5.55 4.86
C ILE A 118 -2.37 -7.05 4.54
N TRP A 119 -2.12 -7.88 5.55
CA TRP A 119 -2.09 -9.34 5.40
C TRP A 119 -3.45 -9.89 4.95
N GLU A 120 -4.51 -9.54 5.65
CA GLU A 120 -5.88 -9.96 5.34
C GLU A 120 -6.36 -9.37 4.00
N LEU A 121 -6.01 -8.11 3.72
CA LEU A 121 -6.28 -7.46 2.44
C LEU A 121 -5.72 -8.29 1.27
N LYS A 122 -4.46 -8.72 1.37
CA LYS A 122 -3.84 -9.55 0.33
C LYS A 122 -4.54 -10.89 0.14
N ILE A 123 -4.91 -11.57 1.23
CA ILE A 123 -5.65 -12.83 1.19
C ILE A 123 -6.99 -12.62 0.49
N ASN A 124 -7.74 -11.59 0.88
CA ASN A 124 -9.05 -11.28 0.32
C ASN A 124 -8.96 -10.93 -1.19
N LEU A 125 -7.99 -10.11 -1.59
CA LEU A 125 -7.77 -9.77 -3.00
C LEU A 125 -7.41 -10.99 -3.85
N ASN A 126 -6.69 -11.96 -3.30
CA ASN A 126 -6.38 -13.20 -4.01
C ASN A 126 -7.65 -14.02 -4.31
N SER A 127 -8.63 -14.05 -3.39
CA SER A 127 -9.86 -14.82 -3.53
C SER A 127 -10.91 -14.18 -4.45
N LEU A 128 -10.86 -12.85 -4.67
CA LEU A 128 -11.82 -12.14 -5.49
C LEU A 128 -11.59 -12.42 -6.98
N LYS A 129 -12.66 -12.80 -7.71
CA LYS A 129 -12.63 -12.91 -9.19
C LYS A 129 -12.57 -11.55 -9.87
N LYS A 130 -13.28 -10.57 -9.33
CA LYS A 130 -13.35 -9.19 -9.85
C LYS A 130 -13.09 -8.20 -8.71
N ILE A 131 -12.25 -7.21 -8.95
CA ILE A 131 -11.95 -6.13 -8.00
C ILE A 131 -12.65 -4.88 -8.49
N SER A 132 -13.29 -4.15 -7.56
CA SER A 132 -13.93 -2.87 -7.86
C SER A 132 -12.93 -1.87 -8.45
N PRO A 133 -13.30 -1.11 -9.49
CA PRO A 133 -12.46 -0.02 -9.99
C PRO A 133 -12.17 1.06 -8.95
N ASN A 134 -13.01 1.18 -7.91
CA ASN A 134 -12.85 2.14 -6.82
C ASN A 134 -11.86 1.65 -5.76
N PHE A 135 -11.39 0.41 -5.84
CA PHE A 135 -10.57 -0.20 -4.80
C PHE A 135 -9.34 0.64 -4.38
N PRO A 136 -8.56 1.28 -5.27
CA PRO A 136 -7.44 2.13 -4.85
C PRO A 136 -7.85 3.31 -3.97
N LEU A 137 -9.02 3.89 -4.22
CA LEU A 137 -9.58 4.99 -3.41
C LEU A 137 -9.96 4.46 -2.02
N ILE A 138 -10.72 3.35 -2.00
CA ILE A 138 -11.13 2.67 -0.76
C ILE A 138 -9.92 2.26 0.07
N PHE A 139 -8.87 1.73 -0.59
CA PHE A 139 -7.63 1.36 0.09
C PHE A 139 -6.95 2.56 0.77
N LEU A 140 -6.80 3.69 0.08
CA LEU A 140 -6.22 4.90 0.66
C LEU A 140 -7.05 5.43 1.83
N ILE A 141 -8.37 5.49 1.67
CA ILE A 141 -9.29 5.92 2.75
C ILE A 141 -9.12 5.01 3.99
N ARG A 142 -9.15 3.70 3.82
CA ARG A 142 -8.97 2.77 4.95
C ARG A 142 -7.57 2.83 5.55
N LEU A 143 -6.55 2.99 4.73
CA LEU A 143 -5.19 3.11 5.22
C LEU A 143 -5.02 4.37 6.09
N SER A 144 -5.65 5.49 5.73
CA SER A 144 -5.60 6.72 6.53
C SER A 144 -6.18 6.54 7.94
N GLU A 145 -7.15 5.63 8.12
CA GLU A 145 -7.69 5.27 9.44
C GLU A 145 -6.60 4.63 10.34
N TYR A 146 -5.80 3.70 9.77
CA TYR A 146 -4.68 3.09 10.50
C TYR A 146 -3.53 4.05 10.77
N LEU A 147 -3.36 5.05 9.93
CA LEU A 147 -2.31 6.07 10.07
C LEU A 147 -2.74 7.27 10.93
N GLY A 148 -4.00 7.29 11.41
CA GLY A 148 -4.49 8.29 12.37
C GLY A 148 -4.92 9.62 11.77
N PHE A 149 -5.10 9.71 10.45
CA PHE A 149 -5.57 10.92 9.76
C PHE A 149 -6.77 10.67 8.83
N SER A 150 -7.68 9.81 9.24
CA SER A 150 -8.93 9.58 8.50
C SER A 150 -9.69 10.88 8.27
N PRO A 151 -10.34 11.07 7.09
CA PRO A 151 -11.24 12.18 6.86
C PRO A 151 -12.30 12.29 7.95
N ASN A 152 -12.50 13.51 8.47
CA ASN A 152 -13.52 13.78 9.49
C ASN A 152 -14.92 13.64 8.87
N ARG A 153 -15.83 12.98 9.60
CA ARG A 153 -17.19 12.70 9.16
C ARG A 153 -18.26 13.55 9.86
N GLU A 154 -17.87 14.46 10.75
CA GLU A 154 -18.83 15.30 11.50
C GLU A 154 -19.66 16.17 10.56
N GLU A 155 -19.01 16.87 9.63
CA GLU A 155 -19.68 17.73 8.62
C GLU A 155 -19.76 17.03 7.24
N ILE A 156 -20.02 15.73 7.21
CA ILE A 156 -19.93 14.91 5.98
C ILE A 156 -20.84 15.41 4.85
N ASN A 157 -21.91 16.18 5.15
CA ASN A 157 -22.81 16.76 4.17
C ASN A 157 -22.31 18.08 3.54
N GLY A 158 -21.14 18.58 3.92
CA GLY A 158 -20.51 19.73 3.30
C GLY A 158 -20.32 19.56 1.79
N ALA A 159 -20.45 20.64 1.03
CA ALA A 159 -20.40 20.61 -0.44
C ALA A 159 -18.99 20.30 -0.98
N TYR A 160 -17.95 20.61 -0.24
CA TYR A 160 -16.55 20.49 -0.63
C TYR A 160 -15.79 19.71 0.44
N PHE A 161 -14.77 18.96 0.03
CA PHE A 161 -13.83 18.36 0.96
C PHE A 161 -12.54 19.19 0.99
N ASN A 162 -12.17 19.70 2.16
CA ASN A 162 -10.91 20.39 2.40
C ASN A 162 -9.80 19.37 2.62
N ILE A 163 -8.84 19.30 1.70
CA ILE A 163 -7.75 18.31 1.72
C ILE A 163 -6.75 18.62 2.85
N GLU A 164 -6.57 19.88 3.21
CA GLU A 164 -5.62 20.29 4.25
C GLU A 164 -6.14 19.92 5.64
N LEU A 165 -7.41 20.22 5.92
CA LEU A 165 -8.04 19.94 7.22
C LEU A 165 -8.60 18.52 7.32
N GLY A 166 -8.81 17.84 6.18
CA GLY A 166 -9.41 16.50 6.17
C GLY A 166 -10.90 16.50 6.53
N GLU A 167 -11.64 17.56 6.23
CA GLU A 167 -13.04 17.74 6.61
C GLU A 167 -13.92 18.23 5.47
N PHE A 168 -15.22 17.97 5.56
CA PHE A 168 -16.22 18.52 4.64
C PHE A 168 -16.67 19.90 5.10
N THR A 169 -16.94 20.82 4.16
CA THR A 169 -17.36 22.19 4.46
C THR A 169 -18.28 22.75 3.36
N ASN A 170 -19.08 23.74 3.70
CA ASN A 170 -19.84 24.53 2.73
C ASN A 170 -19.11 25.82 2.36
N ASP A 171 -18.14 26.27 3.18
CA ASP A 171 -17.38 27.47 2.97
C ASP A 171 -16.09 27.16 2.20
N LYS A 172 -16.04 27.60 0.94
CA LYS A 172 -14.83 27.55 0.12
C LYS A 172 -14.07 28.86 0.31
N LYS A 173 -13.07 28.84 1.20
CA LYS A 173 -12.10 29.95 1.30
C LYS A 173 -11.19 29.91 0.07
N GLU A 174 -10.56 31.04 -0.31
CA GLU A 174 -9.75 31.20 -1.53
C GLU A 174 -8.48 30.30 -1.62
N LEU A 175 -8.30 29.35 -0.73
CA LEU A 175 -7.17 28.44 -0.69
C LEU A 175 -7.40 27.20 -1.60
N ASN A 176 -6.40 26.85 -2.38
CA ASN A 176 -6.42 25.84 -3.45
C ASN A 176 -6.51 24.36 -3.00
N TYR A 177 -7.03 24.05 -1.82
CA TYR A 177 -7.01 22.71 -1.23
C TYR A 177 -8.41 22.10 -1.08
N TYR A 178 -9.26 22.31 -2.08
CA TYR A 178 -10.62 21.76 -2.06
C TYR A 178 -10.84 20.75 -3.17
N VAL A 179 -11.49 19.65 -2.81
CA VAL A 179 -12.11 18.74 -3.77
C VAL A 179 -13.44 19.36 -4.22
N GLU A 180 -13.64 19.44 -5.53
CA GLU A 180 -14.85 20.02 -6.12
C GLU A 180 -16.11 19.22 -5.77
N LYS A 181 -17.26 19.87 -5.77
CA LYS A 181 -18.55 19.38 -5.30
C LYS A 181 -18.88 17.95 -5.77
N ASN A 182 -18.76 17.68 -7.08
CA ASN A 182 -19.08 16.36 -7.64
C ASN A 182 -18.16 15.25 -7.07
N ASN A 183 -16.85 15.54 -6.98
CA ASN A 183 -15.88 14.60 -6.44
C ASN A 183 -16.02 14.45 -4.91
N SER A 184 -16.45 15.50 -4.20
CA SER A 184 -16.76 15.43 -2.77
C SER A 184 -17.96 14.53 -2.47
N ILE A 185 -18.98 14.52 -3.35
CA ILE A 185 -20.11 13.58 -3.25
C ILE A 185 -19.59 12.14 -3.35
N TYR A 186 -18.78 11.83 -4.37
CA TYR A 186 -18.22 10.48 -4.53
C TYR A 186 -17.30 10.09 -3.36
N LEU A 187 -16.49 11.02 -2.86
CA LEU A 187 -15.64 10.77 -1.70
C LEU A 187 -16.46 10.43 -0.46
N ARG A 188 -17.55 11.16 -0.23
CA ARG A 188 -18.53 10.87 0.83
C ARG A 188 -19.12 9.48 0.71
N GLU A 189 -19.59 9.11 -0.49
CA GLU A 189 -20.17 7.79 -0.75
C GLU A 189 -19.16 6.67 -0.45
N LEU A 190 -17.89 6.86 -0.81
CA LEU A 190 -16.81 5.91 -0.47
C LEU A 190 -16.57 5.82 1.04
N LEU A 191 -16.62 6.95 1.76
CA LEU A 191 -16.49 6.98 3.23
C LEU A 191 -17.68 6.29 3.94
N GLU A 192 -18.86 6.35 3.35
CA GLU A 192 -20.06 5.67 3.82
C GLU A 192 -20.15 4.20 3.36
N ASN A 193 -19.10 3.67 2.70
CA ASN A 193 -19.03 2.33 2.11
C ASN A 193 -20.16 2.04 1.09
N LYS A 194 -20.66 3.05 0.39
CA LYS A 194 -21.61 2.87 -0.70
C LYS A 194 -20.93 2.35 -1.95
N ASP A 195 -21.57 1.42 -2.66
CA ASP A 195 -21.07 0.92 -3.95
C ASP A 195 -21.47 1.91 -5.07
N SER A 196 -20.63 2.91 -5.25
CA SER A 196 -20.87 4.00 -6.19
C SER A 196 -20.25 3.72 -7.55
N ASN A 197 -21.01 3.94 -8.60
CA ASN A 197 -20.48 3.90 -9.97
C ASN A 197 -19.80 5.22 -10.31
N ILE A 198 -18.56 5.39 -9.85
CA ILE A 198 -17.79 6.61 -10.06
C ILE A 198 -17.24 6.61 -11.50
N PRO A 199 -17.46 7.65 -12.31
CA PRO A 199 -16.87 7.77 -13.64
C PRO A 199 -15.34 7.74 -13.63
N TYR A 200 -14.72 7.27 -14.71
CA TYR A 200 -13.27 7.10 -14.80
C TYR A 200 -12.49 8.38 -14.45
N GLU A 201 -12.88 9.52 -15.04
CA GLU A 201 -12.21 10.80 -14.82
C GLU A 201 -12.30 11.26 -13.37
N ASN A 202 -13.47 11.13 -12.75
CA ASN A 202 -13.68 11.46 -11.34
C ASN A 202 -12.83 10.55 -10.42
N ARG A 203 -12.73 9.24 -10.73
CA ARG A 203 -11.85 8.33 -9.96
C ARG A 203 -10.40 8.78 -9.99
N ASN A 204 -9.90 9.21 -11.14
CA ASN A 204 -8.52 9.68 -11.27
C ASN A 204 -8.30 10.99 -10.51
N GLN A 205 -9.22 11.94 -10.61
CA GLN A 205 -9.15 13.19 -9.86
C GLN A 205 -9.18 12.93 -8.34
N ILE A 206 -10.08 12.07 -7.86
CA ILE A 206 -10.16 11.72 -6.44
C ILE A 206 -8.87 11.00 -5.99
N LEU A 207 -8.30 10.12 -6.82
CA LEU A 207 -7.03 9.47 -6.51
C LEU A 207 -5.90 10.50 -6.30
N LEU A 208 -5.79 11.48 -7.19
CA LEU A 208 -4.79 12.56 -7.07
C LEU A 208 -5.02 13.41 -5.82
N HIS A 209 -6.28 13.74 -5.50
CA HIS A 209 -6.63 14.46 -4.28
C HIS A 209 -6.28 13.66 -3.01
N LEU A 210 -6.55 12.35 -2.98
CA LEU A 210 -6.16 11.49 -1.85
C LEU A 210 -4.63 11.41 -1.71
N ILE A 211 -3.88 11.32 -2.82
CA ILE A 211 -2.41 11.37 -2.78
C ILE A 211 -1.93 12.71 -2.22
N GLN A 212 -2.58 13.82 -2.62
CA GLN A 212 -2.27 15.14 -2.07
C GLN A 212 -2.62 15.24 -0.58
N TYR A 213 -3.76 14.69 -0.17
CA TYR A 213 -4.16 14.60 1.23
C TYR A 213 -3.08 13.92 2.08
N TYR A 214 -2.58 12.75 1.65
CA TYR A 214 -1.48 12.06 2.31
C TYR A 214 -0.22 12.92 2.44
N LYS A 215 0.14 13.69 1.41
CA LYS A 215 1.30 14.59 1.46
C LYS A 215 1.15 15.68 2.50
N LEU A 216 -0.05 16.26 2.61
CA LEU A 216 -0.35 17.30 3.59
C LEU A 216 -0.38 16.75 5.02
N GLN A 217 -0.72 15.48 5.20
CA GLN A 217 -0.66 14.77 6.47
C GLN A 217 0.74 14.18 6.77
N HIS A 218 1.80 14.77 6.21
CA HIS A 218 3.20 14.40 6.43
C HIS A 218 3.62 12.99 5.95
N HIS A 219 2.78 12.32 5.16
CA HIS A 219 3.13 11.07 4.51
C HIS A 219 3.65 11.32 3.10
N GLU A 220 4.97 11.32 2.95
CA GLU A 220 5.61 11.63 1.68
C GLU A 220 5.37 10.53 0.61
N LEU A 221 4.26 10.63 -0.12
CA LEU A 221 4.06 9.86 -1.35
C LEU A 221 4.82 10.48 -2.55
N LYS A 222 5.94 11.18 -2.27
CA LYS A 222 6.81 11.73 -3.32
C LYS A 222 7.34 10.60 -4.22
N ASN A 223 7.44 10.91 -5.52
CA ASN A 223 7.97 9.99 -6.52
C ASN A 223 7.23 8.64 -6.61
N MET A 224 5.94 8.61 -6.25
CA MET A 224 5.09 7.48 -6.53
C MET A 224 4.79 7.41 -8.03
N THR A 225 4.90 6.22 -8.63
CA THR A 225 4.69 6.02 -10.08
C THR A 225 3.58 5.02 -10.38
N SER A 226 3.27 4.13 -9.45
CA SER A 226 2.28 3.08 -9.66
C SER A 226 0.84 3.58 -9.85
N HIS A 227 0.50 4.79 -9.35
CA HIS A 227 -0.80 5.40 -9.62
C HIS A 227 -1.01 5.69 -11.12
N LEU A 228 0.05 6.09 -11.85
CA LEU A 228 0.00 6.31 -13.30
C LEU A 228 -0.31 5.01 -14.07
N ILE A 229 0.22 3.87 -13.58
CA ILE A 229 -0.09 2.55 -14.15
C ILE A 229 -1.56 2.21 -13.91
N ILE A 230 -2.07 2.47 -12.71
CA ILE A 230 -3.48 2.25 -12.38
C ILE A 230 -4.39 3.12 -13.25
N GLU A 231 -4.03 4.35 -13.49
CA GLU A 231 -4.76 5.24 -14.41
C GLU A 231 -4.82 4.64 -15.83
N SER A 232 -3.68 4.18 -16.36
CA SER A 232 -3.61 3.64 -17.72
C SER A 232 -4.42 2.37 -17.95
N LEU A 233 -4.61 1.55 -16.91
CA LEU A 233 -5.34 0.26 -16.97
C LEU A 233 -6.85 0.39 -16.82
N ARG A 234 -7.35 1.56 -16.52
CA ARG A 234 -8.77 1.82 -16.25
C ARG A 234 -9.52 2.41 -17.45
N LYS A 235 -8.79 2.68 -18.55
CA LYS A 235 -9.37 3.04 -19.85
C LYS A 235 -10.12 1.83 -20.49
#